data_2e0fdd53ff0b808dc1d1072346b24549
#
_entry.id   2e0fdd53ff0b808dc1d1072346b24549
#
_cell.length_a   1.000
_cell.length_b   1.000
_cell.length_c   1.000
_cell.angle_alpha   90.00
_cell.angle_beta   90.00
_cell.angle_gamma   90.00
#
_symmetry.space_group_name_H-M   'P 1'
#
loop_
_entity.id
_entity.type
_entity.pdbx_description
1 polymer ?
#
loop_
_entity_poly.entity_id
_entity_poly.type
_entity_poly.pdbx_seq_one_letter_code
_entity_poly.pdbx_strand_id
1 'polypeptide(L)'
;MRKRSRMLLMLLMLCCMVFGTMHASAADELLGTVVDGSLLTDGTEVSYTVTPKARGTYLASGTGNLGLTAYRKLNMSGSTSCYQAVDKVKVTLYLQRLVNGSWVNVTTLGPKTDYNDYYVYTSNTYSVAGGYYYRVYGGHGAIEGSVSEAQTSYSDGFWVS
;
A
#
# COMPACT_ATOMS: atom_id res chain seq x y z
N MET A 1 7.15 63.19 -10.86
CA MET A 1 7.61 61.83 -11.13
C MET A 1 7.65 60.88 -9.89
N ARG A 2 7.92 61.36 -8.67
CA ARG A 2 8.00 60.51 -7.43
C ARG A 2 6.68 59.86 -6.99
N LYS A 3 5.50 60.43 -7.23
CA LYS A 3 4.21 59.87 -6.81
C LYS A 3 3.77 58.66 -7.67
N ARG A 4 4.08 58.64 -8.96
CA ARG A 4 3.72 57.55 -9.87
C ARG A 4 4.56 56.27 -9.59
N SER A 5 5.83 56.45 -9.19
CA SER A 5 6.71 55.33 -8.83
C SER A 5 6.29 54.63 -7.54
N ARG A 6 5.79 55.36 -6.53
CA ARG A 6 5.29 54.78 -5.28
C ARG A 6 3.98 54.02 -5.45
N MET A 7 3.11 54.47 -6.36
CA MET A 7 1.86 53.80 -6.67
C MET A 7 2.10 52.49 -7.45
N LEU A 8 3.11 52.47 -8.34
CA LEU A 8 3.51 51.28 -9.08
C LEU A 8 4.14 50.23 -8.14
N LEU A 9 4.93 50.68 -7.16
CA LEU A 9 5.54 49.78 -6.15
C LEU A 9 4.49 49.17 -5.21
N MET A 10 3.47 49.93 -4.80
CA MET A 10 2.34 49.41 -4.01
C MET A 10 1.49 48.45 -4.81
N LEU A 11 1.26 48.67 -6.09
CA LEU A 11 0.51 47.76 -6.96
C LEU A 11 1.27 46.44 -7.18
N LEU A 12 2.60 46.51 -7.30
CA LEU A 12 3.45 45.31 -7.42
C LEU A 12 3.48 44.48 -6.11
N MET A 13 3.52 45.17 -4.95
CA MET A 13 3.44 44.48 -3.65
C MET A 13 2.06 43.84 -3.39
N LEU A 14 0.99 44.48 -3.84
CA LEU A 14 -0.36 43.90 -3.71
C LEU A 14 -0.56 42.68 -4.62
N CYS A 15 0.08 42.68 -5.80
CA CYS A 15 0.03 41.50 -6.71
C CYS A 15 0.78 40.30 -6.18
N CYS A 16 1.84 40.47 -5.39
CA CYS A 16 2.56 39.37 -4.75
C CYS A 16 1.82 38.71 -3.59
N MET A 17 0.82 39.36 -2.99
CA MET A 17 0.03 38.79 -1.90
C MET A 17 -1.17 37.93 -2.38
N VAL A 18 -1.50 37.93 -3.66
CA VAL A 18 -2.64 37.19 -4.21
C VAL A 18 -2.23 35.79 -4.72
N PHE A 19 -0.94 35.54 -4.89
CA PHE A 19 -0.42 34.19 -5.16
C PHE A 19 0.04 33.51 -3.87
N GLY A 20 -0.83 33.49 -2.86
CA GLY A 20 -0.78 32.45 -1.82
C GLY A 20 -1.00 31.14 -2.52
N THR A 21 0.08 30.44 -2.83
CA THR A 21 0.03 29.08 -3.37
C THR A 21 -0.71 28.19 -2.39
N MET A 22 -2.00 27.95 -2.62
CA MET A 22 -2.67 26.80 -2.05
C MET A 22 -1.97 25.57 -2.64
N HIS A 23 -0.91 25.11 -2.00
CA HIS A 23 -0.41 23.76 -2.17
C HIS A 23 -1.39 22.87 -1.41
N ALA A 24 -2.56 22.60 -1.98
CA ALA A 24 -3.31 21.43 -1.60
C ALA A 24 -2.36 20.26 -1.85
N SER A 25 -1.94 19.58 -0.79
CA SER A 25 -1.14 18.36 -0.93
C SER A 25 -2.02 17.37 -1.70
N ALA A 26 -1.49 16.70 -2.69
CA ALA A 26 -2.19 15.62 -3.40
C ALA A 26 -2.71 14.54 -2.42
N ALA A 27 -2.18 14.50 -1.21
CA ALA A 27 -2.67 13.71 -0.09
C ALA A 27 -4.08 14.12 0.34
N ASP A 28 -4.33 15.43 0.51
CA ASP A 28 -5.62 15.92 1.05
C ASP A 28 -6.76 15.77 0.03
N GLU A 29 -6.46 15.89 -1.26
CA GLU A 29 -7.46 15.77 -2.32
C GLU A 29 -8.01 14.35 -2.48
N LEU A 30 -7.21 13.32 -2.22
CA LEU A 30 -7.58 11.92 -2.39
C LEU A 30 -7.94 11.21 -1.07
N LEU A 31 -7.67 11.82 0.07
CA LEU A 31 -7.97 11.23 1.39
C LEU A 31 -9.46 10.87 1.51
N GLY A 32 -9.76 9.67 1.97
CA GLY A 32 -11.12 9.16 2.11
C GLY A 32 -11.76 8.69 0.79
N THR A 33 -11.06 8.75 -0.34
CA THR A 33 -11.56 8.18 -1.60
C THR A 33 -11.24 6.69 -1.72
N VAL A 34 -11.98 5.99 -2.58
CA VAL A 34 -11.73 4.58 -2.88
C VAL A 34 -11.14 4.46 -4.28
N VAL A 35 -9.99 3.79 -4.39
CA VAL A 35 -9.32 3.50 -5.66
C VAL A 35 -9.14 2.01 -5.79
N ASP A 36 -9.78 1.41 -6.79
CA ASP A 36 -9.73 -0.04 -7.05
C ASP A 36 -10.03 -0.88 -5.79
N GLY A 37 -11.05 -0.43 -5.03
CA GLY A 37 -11.51 -1.08 -3.81
C GLY A 37 -10.70 -0.77 -2.55
N SER A 38 -9.58 -0.07 -2.63
CA SER A 38 -8.80 0.39 -1.47
C SER A 38 -9.25 1.78 -1.02
N LEU A 39 -9.56 1.96 0.25
CA LEU A 39 -9.77 3.26 0.88
C LEU A 39 -8.41 3.96 1.07
N LEU A 40 -8.33 5.24 0.73
CA LEU A 40 -7.13 6.05 0.97
C LEU A 40 -7.22 6.72 2.34
N THR A 41 -6.23 6.45 3.21
CA THR A 41 -6.21 6.87 4.61
C THR A 41 -5.00 7.76 4.93
N ASP A 42 -5.08 8.46 6.05
CA ASP A 42 -3.98 9.23 6.65
C ASP A 42 -3.21 8.45 7.74
N GLY A 43 -3.53 7.17 7.91
CA GLY A 43 -2.85 6.28 8.85
C GLY A 43 -1.38 6.03 8.50
N THR A 44 -0.70 5.33 9.37
CA THR A 44 0.70 4.90 9.17
C THR A 44 0.84 3.39 9.01
N GLU A 45 -0.28 2.68 9.06
CA GLU A 45 -0.35 1.23 8.92
C GLU A 45 -1.66 0.81 8.28
N VAL A 46 -1.61 -0.20 7.44
CA VAL A 46 -2.77 -0.86 6.82
C VAL A 46 -2.56 -2.36 6.77
N SER A 47 -3.64 -3.11 6.81
CA SER A 47 -3.59 -4.57 6.76
C SER A 47 -4.80 -5.15 6.03
N TYR A 48 -4.71 -6.40 5.66
CA TYR A 48 -5.85 -7.22 5.24
C TYR A 48 -5.75 -8.62 5.84
N THR A 49 -6.91 -9.25 5.97
CA THR A 49 -7.04 -10.70 6.18
C THR A 49 -8.02 -11.23 5.15
N VAL A 50 -7.64 -12.26 4.44
CA VAL A 50 -8.52 -12.94 3.49
C VAL A 50 -8.75 -14.38 3.93
N THR A 51 -10.02 -14.79 3.88
CA THR A 51 -10.43 -16.18 4.00
C THR A 51 -11.05 -16.61 2.69
N PRO A 52 -10.77 -17.80 2.15
CA PRO A 52 -11.38 -18.28 0.91
C PRO A 52 -12.91 -18.24 1.00
N LYS A 53 -13.58 -17.66 -0.01
CA LYS A 53 -15.06 -17.60 -0.07
C LYS A 53 -15.74 -18.96 -0.21
N ALA A 54 -15.10 -19.87 -0.94
CA ALA A 54 -15.46 -21.28 -0.93
C ALA A 54 -14.59 -21.98 0.12
N ARG A 55 -15.16 -22.86 0.94
CA ARG A 55 -14.38 -23.66 1.86
C ARG A 55 -13.38 -24.47 1.05
N GLY A 56 -12.15 -23.95 0.93
CA GLY A 56 -11.01 -24.72 0.48
C GLY A 56 -10.79 -25.88 1.47
N THR A 57 -10.20 -26.94 0.98
CA THR A 57 -9.84 -28.09 1.83
C THR A 57 -8.61 -27.76 2.65
N TYR A 58 -7.71 -26.97 2.09
CA TYR A 58 -6.37 -26.72 2.62
C TYR A 58 -6.15 -25.27 3.05
N LEU A 59 -6.38 -24.29 2.18
CA LEU A 59 -6.10 -22.89 2.46
C LEU A 59 -7.12 -22.30 3.46
N ALA A 60 -6.64 -21.91 4.64
CA ALA A 60 -7.47 -21.34 5.70
C ALA A 60 -7.54 -19.81 5.64
N SER A 61 -6.39 -19.14 5.53
CA SER A 61 -6.33 -17.68 5.47
C SER A 61 -5.02 -17.16 4.91
N GLY A 62 -5.04 -15.90 4.49
CA GLY A 62 -3.87 -15.12 4.14
C GLY A 62 -3.92 -13.74 4.80
N THR A 63 -2.77 -13.21 5.19
CA THR A 63 -2.66 -11.87 5.76
C THR A 63 -1.58 -11.07 5.06
N GLY A 64 -1.75 -9.76 5.03
CA GLY A 64 -0.71 -8.82 4.64
C GLY A 64 -0.81 -7.54 5.45
N ASN A 65 0.34 -7.03 5.87
CA ASN A 65 0.48 -5.81 6.64
C ASN A 65 1.52 -4.90 6.00
N LEU A 66 1.26 -3.61 6.02
CA LEU A 66 2.18 -2.59 5.57
C LEU A 66 2.18 -1.44 6.58
N GLY A 67 3.33 -1.13 7.17
CA GLY A 67 3.45 -0.09 8.17
C GLY A 67 4.69 0.78 8.00
N LEU A 68 4.57 2.06 8.35
CA LEU A 68 5.67 3.02 8.36
C LEU A 68 6.51 2.79 9.63
N THR A 69 7.78 2.40 9.46
CA THR A 69 8.71 2.13 10.58
C THR A 69 9.70 3.26 10.84
N ALA A 70 9.95 4.09 9.82
CA ALA A 70 10.77 5.31 9.89
C ALA A 70 10.46 6.20 8.68
N TYR A 71 11.07 7.39 8.61
CA TYR A 71 10.92 8.29 7.48
C TYR A 71 11.17 7.56 6.15
N ARG A 72 10.13 7.43 5.33
CA ARG A 72 10.13 6.73 4.04
C ARG A 72 10.64 5.28 4.11
N LYS A 73 10.42 4.60 5.24
CA LYS A 73 10.72 3.17 5.39
C LYS A 73 9.44 2.41 5.74
N LEU A 74 9.04 1.50 4.86
CA LEU A 74 7.86 0.67 5.02
C LEU A 74 8.28 -0.76 5.33
N ASN A 75 7.77 -1.32 6.43
CA ASN A 75 7.81 -2.76 6.66
C ASN A 75 6.59 -3.39 5.99
N MET A 76 6.84 -4.38 5.15
CA MET A 76 5.83 -5.21 4.50
C MET A 76 5.97 -6.63 5.01
N SER A 77 4.90 -7.19 5.58
CA SER A 77 4.86 -8.55 6.10
C SER A 77 3.56 -9.25 5.76
N GLY A 78 3.56 -10.57 5.81
CA GLY A 78 2.35 -11.35 5.62
C GLY A 78 2.58 -12.84 5.78
N SER A 79 1.48 -13.56 5.88
CA SER A 79 1.47 -15.00 6.10
C SER A 79 0.38 -15.69 5.31
N THR A 80 0.54 -16.98 5.13
CA THR A 80 -0.49 -17.92 4.67
C THR A 80 -0.62 -19.02 5.67
N SER A 81 -1.87 -19.35 6.05
CA SER A 81 -2.20 -20.46 6.94
C SER A 81 -3.07 -21.48 6.23
N CYS A 82 -2.85 -22.74 6.52
CA CYS A 82 -3.65 -23.86 6.07
C CYS A 82 -4.33 -24.54 7.27
N TYR A 83 -5.41 -25.30 7.01
CA TYR A 83 -6.11 -26.08 8.06
C TYR A 83 -5.29 -27.26 8.57
N GLN A 84 -4.34 -27.72 7.78
CA GLN A 84 -3.42 -28.81 8.08
C GLN A 84 -2.10 -28.62 7.32
N ALA A 85 -1.08 -29.40 7.64
CA ALA A 85 0.15 -29.42 6.86
C ALA A 85 -0.13 -29.85 5.41
N VAL A 86 0.50 -29.18 4.46
CA VAL A 86 0.38 -29.40 3.01
C VAL A 86 1.76 -29.53 2.39
N ASP A 87 1.85 -30.13 1.21
CA ASP A 87 3.13 -30.27 0.49
C ASP A 87 3.86 -28.94 0.32
N LYS A 88 3.10 -27.85 0.00
CA LYS A 88 3.64 -26.50 -0.17
C LYS A 88 2.64 -25.46 0.28
N VAL A 89 3.00 -24.62 1.24
CA VAL A 89 2.31 -23.40 1.60
C VAL A 89 3.12 -22.18 1.13
N LYS A 90 2.47 -21.18 0.51
CA LYS A 90 3.15 -20.07 -0.16
C LYS A 90 2.54 -18.73 0.18
N VAL A 91 3.40 -17.71 0.26
CA VAL A 91 3.02 -16.29 0.31
C VAL A 91 3.87 -15.47 -0.65
N THR A 92 3.25 -14.55 -1.36
CA THR A 92 3.91 -13.53 -2.18
C THR A 92 3.26 -12.18 -1.90
N LEU A 93 4.04 -11.16 -1.58
CA LEU A 93 3.54 -9.83 -1.31
C LEU A 93 4.11 -8.83 -2.33
N TYR A 94 3.28 -7.87 -2.72
CA TYR A 94 3.62 -6.80 -3.64
C TYR A 94 3.40 -5.47 -2.93
N LEU A 95 4.43 -4.66 -2.82
CA LEU A 95 4.30 -3.26 -2.45
C LEU A 95 3.82 -2.49 -3.67
N GLN A 96 2.67 -1.85 -3.56
CA GLN A 96 2.09 -1.04 -4.61
C GLN A 96 2.04 0.43 -4.20
N ARG A 97 2.18 1.33 -5.17
CA ARG A 97 1.93 2.76 -5.00
C ARG A 97 0.89 3.25 -6.00
N LEU A 98 0.13 4.27 -5.60
CA LEU A 98 -0.86 4.90 -6.45
C LEU A 98 -0.18 5.92 -7.38
N VAL A 99 -0.37 5.77 -8.69
CA VAL A 99 0.14 6.67 -9.73
C VAL A 99 -0.98 6.94 -10.73
N ASN A 100 -1.37 8.20 -10.91
CA ASN A 100 -2.41 8.60 -11.86
C ASN A 100 -3.71 7.76 -11.73
N GLY A 101 -4.16 7.53 -10.49
CA GLY A 101 -5.38 6.76 -10.21
C GLY A 101 -5.27 5.25 -10.36
N SER A 102 -4.07 4.71 -10.56
CA SER A 102 -3.84 3.27 -10.71
C SER A 102 -2.75 2.77 -9.76
N TRP A 103 -2.95 1.56 -9.22
CA TRP A 103 -1.96 0.89 -8.39
C TRP A 103 -0.88 0.23 -9.23
N VAL A 104 0.38 0.60 -9.01
CA VAL A 104 1.54 0.04 -9.71
C VAL A 104 2.50 -0.64 -8.74
N ASN A 105 3.07 -1.77 -9.14
CA ASN A 105 4.03 -2.50 -8.31
C ASN A 105 5.33 -1.70 -8.18
N VAL A 106 5.82 -1.58 -6.94
CA VAL A 106 7.12 -0.99 -6.59
C VAL A 106 8.15 -2.10 -6.40
N THR A 107 7.80 -3.12 -5.64
CA THR A 107 8.65 -4.28 -5.38
C THR A 107 7.82 -5.51 -5.00
N THR A 108 8.47 -6.66 -5.02
CA THR A 108 7.86 -7.95 -4.66
C THR A 108 8.68 -8.60 -3.55
N LEU A 109 8.01 -9.18 -2.57
CA LEU A 109 8.59 -10.00 -1.52
C LEU A 109 8.10 -11.44 -1.68
N GLY A 110 9.00 -12.36 -1.99
CA GLY A 110 8.69 -13.75 -2.23
C GLY A 110 8.73 -14.13 -3.72
N PRO A 111 8.19 -15.30 -4.09
CA PRO A 111 7.43 -16.21 -3.23
C PRO A 111 8.28 -16.81 -2.11
N LYS A 112 7.78 -16.76 -0.88
CA LYS A 112 8.26 -17.59 0.22
C LYS A 112 7.42 -18.87 0.23
N THR A 113 8.07 -20.02 0.30
CA THR A 113 7.42 -21.33 0.32
C THR A 113 8.00 -22.14 1.46
N ASP A 114 7.12 -22.73 2.26
CA ASP A 114 7.46 -23.74 3.23
C ASP A 114 6.82 -25.08 2.82
N TYR A 115 7.50 -26.18 3.13
CA TYR A 115 7.17 -27.53 2.65
C TYR A 115 6.75 -28.40 3.83
N ASN A 116 5.72 -29.23 3.60
CA ASN A 116 5.16 -30.11 4.64
C ASN A 116 4.79 -29.32 5.90
N ASP A 117 4.21 -28.14 5.70
CA ASP A 117 3.85 -27.21 6.77
C ASP A 117 2.45 -26.63 6.54
N TYR A 118 1.83 -26.16 7.61
CA TYR A 118 0.53 -25.50 7.58
C TYR A 118 0.64 -23.95 7.58
N TYR A 119 1.87 -23.39 7.70
CA TYR A 119 2.08 -21.96 7.86
C TYR A 119 3.35 -21.49 7.16
N VAL A 120 3.28 -20.28 6.58
CA VAL A 120 4.46 -19.58 6.05
C VAL A 120 4.33 -18.09 6.35
N TYR A 121 5.44 -17.46 6.72
CA TYR A 121 5.53 -16.03 7.00
C TYR A 121 6.72 -15.41 6.27
N THR A 122 6.55 -14.15 5.84
CA THR A 122 7.62 -13.34 5.27
C THR A 122 7.51 -11.89 5.72
N SER A 123 8.65 -11.22 5.85
CA SER A 123 8.71 -9.79 6.19
C SER A 123 9.98 -9.17 5.63
N ASN A 124 9.87 -7.91 5.18
CA ASN A 124 11.04 -7.10 4.82
C ASN A 124 10.71 -5.60 4.90
N THR A 125 11.75 -4.78 5.04
CA THR A 125 11.64 -3.31 5.08
C THR A 125 12.24 -2.70 3.83
N TYR A 126 11.51 -1.75 3.24
CA TYR A 126 11.86 -1.08 2.00
C TYR A 126 11.93 0.44 2.18
N SER A 127 12.93 1.07 1.58
CA SER A 127 12.95 2.53 1.42
C SER A 127 12.10 2.90 0.20
N VAL A 128 11.24 3.91 0.35
CA VAL A 128 10.28 4.30 -0.68
C VAL A 128 10.35 5.80 -0.98
N ALA A 129 9.84 6.22 -2.14
CA ALA A 129 9.64 7.62 -2.44
C ALA A 129 8.49 8.20 -1.61
N GLY A 130 8.62 9.43 -1.15
CA GLY A 130 7.50 10.19 -0.58
C GLY A 130 6.59 10.75 -1.67
N GLY A 131 5.43 11.26 -1.25
CA GLY A 131 4.45 11.86 -2.15
C GLY A 131 3.53 10.86 -2.84
N TYR A 132 3.31 9.69 -2.25
CA TYR A 132 2.42 8.67 -2.79
C TYR A 132 1.63 7.94 -1.69
N TYR A 133 0.46 7.42 -2.06
CA TYR A 133 -0.23 6.38 -1.29
C TYR A 133 0.40 5.02 -1.59
N TYR A 134 0.54 4.19 -0.56
CA TYR A 134 1.08 2.82 -0.64
C TYR A 134 0.10 1.83 -0.06
N ARG A 135 0.03 0.62 -0.65
CA ARG A 135 -0.71 -0.54 -0.15
C ARG A 135 0.10 -1.82 -0.31
N VAL A 136 -0.29 -2.87 0.41
CA VAL A 136 0.17 -4.23 0.16
C VAL A 136 -0.90 -5.03 -0.58
N TYR A 137 -0.50 -5.72 -1.65
CA TYR A 137 -1.27 -6.73 -2.35
C TYR A 137 -0.62 -8.08 -2.12
N GLY A 138 -1.38 -9.15 -1.86
CA GLY A 138 -0.83 -10.47 -1.55
C GLY A 138 -1.49 -11.60 -2.32
N GLY A 139 -0.68 -12.60 -2.62
CA GLY A 139 -1.08 -13.89 -3.13
C GLY A 139 -0.72 -14.99 -2.13
N HIS A 140 -1.71 -15.82 -1.80
CA HIS A 140 -1.62 -16.90 -0.83
C HIS A 140 -1.98 -18.21 -1.51
N GLY A 141 -1.24 -19.28 -1.24
CA GLY A 141 -1.45 -20.56 -1.92
C GLY A 141 -1.12 -21.77 -1.07
N ALA A 142 -1.87 -22.85 -1.29
CA ALA A 142 -1.67 -24.18 -0.73
C ALA A 142 -1.66 -25.22 -1.86
N ILE A 143 -0.75 -26.18 -1.80
CA ILE A 143 -0.65 -27.29 -2.75
C ILE A 143 -0.52 -28.57 -1.96
N GLU A 144 -1.41 -29.52 -2.24
CA GLU A 144 -1.40 -30.87 -1.67
C GLU A 144 -1.68 -31.88 -2.78
N GLY A 145 -0.71 -32.74 -3.08
CA GLY A 145 -0.77 -33.66 -4.21
C GLY A 145 -1.04 -32.93 -5.52
N SER A 146 -2.16 -33.19 -6.14
CA SER A 146 -2.63 -32.55 -7.38
C SER A 146 -3.56 -31.36 -7.13
N VAL A 147 -3.93 -31.05 -5.88
CA VAL A 147 -4.84 -29.97 -5.53
C VAL A 147 -4.04 -28.69 -5.29
N SER A 148 -4.45 -27.59 -5.92
CA SER A 148 -3.89 -26.26 -5.72
C SER A 148 -4.99 -25.28 -5.39
N GLU A 149 -4.86 -24.59 -4.26
CA GLU A 149 -5.75 -23.54 -3.81
C GLU A 149 -4.99 -22.22 -3.75
N ALA A 150 -5.63 -21.13 -4.19
CA ALA A 150 -5.03 -19.81 -4.17
C ALA A 150 -6.06 -18.73 -3.86
N GLN A 151 -5.61 -17.67 -3.19
CA GLN A 151 -6.40 -16.49 -2.89
C GLN A 151 -5.52 -15.25 -2.98
N THR A 152 -6.10 -14.14 -3.41
CA THR A 152 -5.45 -12.82 -3.42
C THR A 152 -6.28 -11.83 -2.62
N SER A 153 -5.62 -10.82 -2.08
CA SER A 153 -6.26 -9.68 -1.43
C SER A 153 -5.33 -8.48 -1.39
N TYR A 154 -5.86 -7.33 -0.97
CA TYR A 154 -5.10 -6.09 -0.81
C TYR A 154 -5.59 -5.31 0.39
N SER A 155 -4.73 -4.47 0.93
CA SER A 155 -5.05 -3.53 2.00
C SER A 155 -5.61 -2.22 1.44
N ASP A 156 -6.14 -1.40 2.33
CA ASP A 156 -6.28 0.03 2.07
C ASP A 156 -4.92 0.67 1.78
N GLY A 157 -4.93 1.93 1.33
CA GLY A 157 -3.73 2.68 1.07
C GLY A 157 -3.52 3.79 2.09
N PHE A 158 -2.26 4.06 2.49
CA PHE A 158 -1.93 5.22 3.31
C PHE A 158 -0.85 6.09 2.68
N TRP A 159 -0.87 7.38 3.04
CA TRP A 159 0.05 8.38 2.48
C TRP A 159 1.43 8.31 3.13
N VAL A 160 2.47 8.39 2.31
CA VAL A 160 3.87 8.54 2.73
C VAL A 160 4.41 9.86 2.19
N SER A 161 4.74 10.79 3.10
CA SER A 161 5.28 12.12 2.78
C SER A 161 6.78 12.14 2.43
#